data_d71fd1ffe937e0872343b2f8a863eb6f
#
_entry.id   d71fd1ffe937e0872343b2f8a863eb6f
#
_cell.length_a   1.000
_cell.length_b   1.000
_cell.length_c   1.000
_cell.angle_alpha   90.00
_cell.angle_beta   90.00
_cell.angle_gamma   90.00
#
_symmetry.space_group_name_H-M   'P 1'
#
loop_
_entity.id
_entity.type
_entity.pdbx_description
1 polymer ?
#
loop_
_entity_poly.entity_id
_entity_poly.type
_entity_poly.pdbx_seq_one_letter_code
_entity_poly.pdbx_strand_id
1 'polypeptide(L)'
;MATNKLKILLVDDHSVVRLGIKTLIKSDPELEVVAEAESLAETYKKVEQDKPDIVLLDIKLPDGDGVLGCKKIKSISPDTKIIVLTAYGNESLLQEVIKAGADGYLLKEIDGQGIISAIKQVDAGESAIGPKSTKKLIKLLKQDKKEEGYELTDREKEILDLISTGKTNNEIADELYIAEKTVRNYLTKIFKKLNVDNRTEAAVLWNRQKNIF
;
A
#
# COMPACT_ATOMS: atom_id res chain seq x y z
N MET A 1 -13.69 -5.72 38.78
CA MET A 1 -13.45 -4.54 37.95
C MET A 1 -13.88 -4.91 36.55
N ALA A 2 -14.77 -4.15 35.90
CA ALA A 2 -15.13 -4.43 34.53
C ALA A 2 -13.89 -4.19 33.66
N THR A 3 -13.31 -5.23 33.09
CA THR A 3 -12.25 -5.10 32.08
C THR A 3 -12.86 -4.42 30.89
N ASN A 4 -12.36 -3.23 30.54
CA ASN A 4 -12.80 -2.51 29.35
C ASN A 4 -12.34 -3.34 28.14
N LYS A 5 -13.28 -3.98 27.43
CA LYS A 5 -12.98 -4.80 26.28
C LYS A 5 -12.58 -3.91 25.10
N LEU A 6 -11.64 -4.38 24.31
CA LEU A 6 -11.23 -3.73 23.08
C LEU A 6 -12.34 -3.82 22.04
N LYS A 7 -12.83 -2.68 21.58
CA LYS A 7 -13.98 -2.55 20.67
C LYS A 7 -13.55 -2.70 19.23
N ILE A 8 -14.14 -3.65 18.53
CA ILE A 8 -13.79 -3.98 17.15
C ILE A 8 -14.99 -3.76 16.23
N LEU A 9 -14.76 -3.05 15.13
CA LEU A 9 -15.68 -2.96 14.01
C LEU A 9 -15.19 -3.92 12.90
N LEU A 10 -16.08 -4.83 12.46
CA LEU A 10 -15.81 -5.74 11.35
C LEU A 10 -16.39 -5.17 10.05
N VAL A 11 -15.57 -5.06 9.02
CA VAL A 11 -15.96 -4.54 7.71
C VAL A 11 -15.57 -5.54 6.61
N ASP A 12 -16.55 -6.18 6.03
CA ASP A 12 -16.41 -7.17 4.93
C ASP A 12 -17.78 -7.34 4.26
N ASP A 13 -17.88 -7.41 2.96
CA ASP A 13 -19.15 -7.63 2.25
C ASP A 13 -19.62 -9.10 2.30
N HIS A 14 -18.71 -10.02 2.68
CA HIS A 14 -19.01 -11.45 2.78
C HIS A 14 -19.50 -11.82 4.19
N SER A 15 -20.78 -12.12 4.35
CA SER A 15 -21.39 -12.46 5.65
C SER A 15 -20.75 -13.67 6.34
N VAL A 16 -20.31 -14.69 5.57
CA VAL A 16 -19.63 -15.88 6.10
C VAL A 16 -18.28 -15.53 6.71
N VAL A 17 -17.53 -14.63 6.10
CA VAL A 17 -16.23 -14.14 6.61
C VAL A 17 -16.46 -13.38 7.92
N ARG A 18 -17.43 -12.45 7.95
CA ARG A 18 -17.76 -11.71 9.17
C ARG A 18 -18.18 -12.64 10.30
N LEU A 19 -19.05 -13.64 10.02
CA LEU A 19 -19.47 -14.61 11.03
C LEU A 19 -18.29 -15.40 11.60
N GLY A 20 -17.37 -15.85 10.73
CA GLY A 20 -16.15 -16.55 11.14
C GLY A 20 -15.26 -15.71 12.05
N ILE A 21 -14.92 -14.49 11.62
CA ILE A 21 -14.09 -13.57 12.41
C ILE A 21 -14.78 -13.17 13.72
N LYS A 22 -16.08 -12.90 13.70
CA LYS A 22 -16.85 -12.59 14.91
C LYS A 22 -16.84 -13.73 15.92
N THR A 23 -16.98 -14.97 15.45
CA THR A 23 -16.92 -16.18 16.31
C THR A 23 -15.56 -16.31 16.94
N LEU A 24 -14.51 -16.06 16.17
CA LEU A 24 -13.13 -16.08 16.62
C LEU A 24 -12.88 -15.01 17.69
N ILE A 25 -13.26 -13.76 17.45
CA ILE A 25 -13.08 -12.66 18.41
C ILE A 25 -13.82 -12.93 19.73
N LYS A 26 -15.01 -13.52 19.65
CA LYS A 26 -15.77 -13.92 20.87
C LYS A 26 -15.06 -14.96 21.74
N SER A 27 -14.10 -15.71 21.21
CA SER A 27 -13.33 -16.68 22.00
C SER A 27 -12.30 -16.02 22.92
N ASP A 28 -11.96 -14.74 22.68
CA ASP A 28 -11.06 -13.97 23.53
C ASP A 28 -11.88 -13.01 24.44
N PRO A 29 -11.78 -13.15 25.78
CA PRO A 29 -12.59 -12.37 26.70
C PRO A 29 -12.26 -10.87 26.73
N GLU A 30 -11.09 -10.47 26.21
CA GLU A 30 -10.63 -9.08 26.19
C GLU A 30 -11.16 -8.32 24.95
N LEU A 31 -11.74 -9.04 23.96
CA LEU A 31 -12.19 -8.48 22.69
C LEU A 31 -13.71 -8.45 22.58
N GLU A 32 -14.24 -7.44 21.89
CA GLU A 32 -15.68 -7.32 21.60
C GLU A 32 -15.94 -6.75 20.21
N VAL A 33 -16.76 -7.44 19.42
CA VAL A 33 -17.28 -6.88 18.16
C VAL A 33 -18.47 -5.99 18.50
N VAL A 34 -18.27 -4.67 18.43
CA VAL A 34 -19.31 -3.68 18.72
C VAL A 34 -20.19 -3.36 17.54
N ALA A 35 -19.68 -3.54 16.31
CA ALA A 35 -20.45 -3.31 15.09
C ALA A 35 -19.91 -4.14 13.91
N GLU A 36 -20.74 -4.30 12.88
CA GLU A 36 -20.43 -4.92 11.60
C GLU A 36 -20.88 -3.99 10.47
N ALA A 37 -20.13 -3.93 9.37
CA ALA A 37 -20.47 -3.15 8.17
C ALA A 37 -20.19 -3.97 6.90
N GLU A 38 -20.97 -3.71 5.84
CA GLU A 38 -20.84 -4.36 4.54
C GLU A 38 -20.35 -3.39 3.45
N SER A 39 -20.19 -2.12 3.80
CA SER A 39 -19.81 -1.06 2.88
C SER A 39 -18.99 0.02 3.59
N LEU A 40 -18.28 0.87 2.83
CA LEU A 40 -17.59 2.04 3.36
C LEU A 40 -18.57 3.06 3.96
N ALA A 41 -19.71 3.27 3.32
CA ALA A 41 -20.73 4.19 3.80
C ALA A 41 -21.26 3.81 5.20
N GLU A 42 -21.48 2.51 5.45
CA GLU A 42 -21.85 2.00 6.78
C GLU A 42 -20.67 2.13 7.75
N THR A 43 -19.47 1.80 7.30
CA THR A 43 -18.26 1.88 8.12
C THR A 43 -18.08 3.27 8.72
N TYR A 44 -18.19 4.31 7.90
CA TYR A 44 -18.01 5.70 8.38
C TYR A 44 -19.02 6.08 9.46
N LYS A 45 -20.30 5.72 9.26
CA LYS A 45 -21.35 5.97 10.26
C LYS A 45 -21.04 5.25 11.58
N LYS A 46 -20.61 3.99 11.50
CA LYS A 46 -20.32 3.18 12.69
C LYS A 46 -19.06 3.62 13.41
N VAL A 47 -18.04 4.09 12.69
CA VAL A 47 -16.86 4.69 13.31
C VAL A 47 -17.22 5.93 14.14
N GLU A 48 -18.12 6.79 13.62
CA GLU A 48 -18.58 7.99 14.34
C GLU A 48 -19.43 7.65 15.57
N GLN A 49 -20.35 6.65 15.43
CA GLN A 49 -21.33 6.29 16.45
C GLN A 49 -20.74 5.41 17.55
N ASP A 50 -20.06 4.33 17.18
CA ASP A 50 -19.63 3.27 18.09
C ASP A 50 -18.20 3.48 18.60
N LYS A 51 -17.43 4.39 17.97
CA LYS A 51 -16.04 4.73 18.31
C LYS A 51 -15.20 3.49 18.59
N PRO A 52 -15.01 2.60 17.59
CA PRO A 52 -14.24 1.40 17.77
C PRO A 52 -12.76 1.73 18.01
N ASP A 53 -12.09 0.92 18.81
CA ASP A 53 -10.64 1.00 19.00
C ASP A 53 -9.91 0.51 17.76
N ILE A 54 -10.43 -0.57 17.15
CA ILE A 54 -9.86 -1.19 15.95
C ILE A 54 -10.95 -1.44 14.90
N VAL A 55 -10.62 -1.15 13.64
CA VAL A 55 -11.40 -1.54 12.46
C VAL A 55 -10.66 -2.67 11.74
N LEU A 56 -11.29 -3.83 11.58
CA LEU A 56 -10.85 -4.87 10.63
C LEU A 56 -11.52 -4.59 9.30
N LEU A 57 -10.76 -4.15 8.31
CA LEU A 57 -11.27 -3.61 7.05
C LEU A 57 -10.90 -4.49 5.86
N ASP A 58 -11.90 -5.00 5.14
CA ASP A 58 -11.65 -5.56 3.81
C ASP A 58 -11.29 -4.45 2.82
N ILE A 59 -10.37 -4.78 1.92
CA ILE A 59 -9.91 -3.88 0.87
C ILE A 59 -10.95 -3.72 -0.25
N LYS A 60 -11.69 -4.79 -0.56
CA LYS A 60 -12.68 -4.81 -1.62
C LYS A 60 -14.07 -4.73 -1.02
N LEU A 61 -14.70 -3.57 -1.19
CA LEU A 61 -16.08 -3.34 -0.78
C LEU A 61 -16.92 -2.89 -1.99
N PRO A 62 -18.22 -3.12 -1.99
CA PRO A 62 -19.09 -2.86 -3.14
C PRO A 62 -19.17 -1.38 -3.52
N ASP A 63 -18.92 -0.48 -2.57
CA ASP A 63 -19.02 0.98 -2.72
C ASP A 63 -17.66 1.70 -2.77
N GLY A 64 -16.55 0.96 -2.81
CA GLY A 64 -15.25 1.59 -2.98
C GLY A 64 -14.04 0.78 -2.57
N ASP A 65 -12.89 1.45 -2.62
CA ASP A 65 -11.57 0.90 -2.30
C ASP A 65 -11.27 1.12 -0.80
N GLY A 66 -10.89 0.06 -0.11
CA GLY A 66 -10.50 0.11 1.30
C GLY A 66 -9.28 1.01 1.58
N VAL A 67 -8.41 1.30 0.59
CA VAL A 67 -7.33 2.27 0.73
C VAL A 67 -7.89 3.68 1.00
N LEU A 68 -8.89 4.10 0.21
CA LEU A 68 -9.62 5.34 0.45
C LEU A 68 -10.39 5.28 1.76
N GLY A 69 -10.93 4.09 2.09
CA GLY A 69 -11.57 3.80 3.38
C GLY A 69 -10.64 4.11 4.56
N CYS A 70 -9.40 3.64 4.54
CA CYS A 70 -8.40 3.92 5.57
C CYS A 70 -8.21 5.43 5.80
N LYS A 71 -7.97 6.19 4.71
CA LYS A 71 -7.79 7.65 4.80
C LYS A 71 -8.99 8.34 5.42
N LYS A 72 -10.20 7.95 5.01
CA LYS A 72 -11.44 8.55 5.51
C LYS A 72 -11.68 8.19 6.96
N ILE A 73 -11.48 6.94 7.38
CA ILE A 73 -11.58 6.51 8.78
C ILE A 73 -10.61 7.32 9.65
N LYS A 74 -9.35 7.43 9.26
CA LYS A 74 -8.35 8.24 10.00
C LYS A 74 -8.72 9.72 10.07
N SER A 75 -9.42 10.26 9.07
CA SER A 75 -9.92 11.65 9.11
C SER A 75 -11.09 11.84 10.07
N ILE A 76 -11.94 10.82 10.26
CA ILE A 76 -13.08 10.81 11.18
C ILE A 76 -12.62 10.56 12.63
N SER A 77 -11.79 9.55 12.80
CA SER A 77 -11.29 9.11 14.11
C SER A 77 -9.80 8.77 14.01
N PRO A 78 -8.90 9.75 14.24
CA PRO A 78 -7.45 9.56 14.11
C PRO A 78 -6.89 8.46 15.02
N ASP A 79 -7.49 8.27 16.19
CA ASP A 79 -7.06 7.30 17.21
C ASP A 79 -7.51 5.87 16.88
N THR A 80 -8.55 5.70 16.06
CA THR A 80 -9.01 4.37 15.63
C THR A 80 -7.93 3.68 14.79
N LYS A 81 -7.51 2.51 15.23
CA LYS A 81 -6.51 1.70 14.54
C LYS A 81 -7.16 0.89 13.42
N ILE A 82 -6.44 0.65 12.34
CA ILE A 82 -6.97 -0.03 11.16
C ILE A 82 -6.09 -1.22 10.82
N ILE A 83 -6.68 -2.41 10.81
CA ILE A 83 -6.06 -3.63 10.29
C ILE A 83 -6.77 -4.00 8.99
N VAL A 84 -6.03 -3.97 7.89
CA VAL A 84 -6.56 -4.37 6.59
C VAL A 84 -6.50 -5.88 6.43
N LEU A 85 -7.62 -6.47 6.02
CA LEU A 85 -7.75 -7.87 5.64
C LEU A 85 -7.94 -7.96 4.13
N THR A 86 -7.15 -8.75 3.43
CA THR A 86 -7.26 -8.91 1.97
C THR A 86 -7.04 -10.33 1.51
N ALA A 87 -7.79 -10.76 0.49
CA ALA A 87 -7.55 -12.04 -0.16
C ALA A 87 -6.31 -12.01 -1.09
N TYR A 88 -5.90 -10.83 -1.53
CA TYR A 88 -4.83 -10.65 -2.51
C TYR A 88 -3.74 -9.75 -1.97
N GLY A 89 -2.54 -10.32 -1.78
CA GLY A 89 -1.37 -9.56 -1.32
C GLY A 89 -0.43 -9.21 -2.47
N ASN A 90 -0.46 -7.97 -2.97
CA ASN A 90 0.58 -7.46 -3.85
C ASN A 90 1.38 -6.34 -3.17
N GLU A 91 2.55 -6.03 -3.73
CA GLU A 91 3.49 -5.08 -3.14
C GLU A 91 2.95 -3.64 -3.18
N SER A 92 2.30 -3.23 -4.28
CA SER A 92 1.75 -1.87 -4.42
C SER A 92 0.61 -1.61 -3.42
N LEU A 93 -0.31 -2.55 -3.28
CA LEU A 93 -1.41 -2.44 -2.33
C LEU A 93 -0.93 -2.29 -0.89
N LEU A 94 0.11 -3.06 -0.50
CA LEU A 94 0.70 -2.95 0.85
C LEU A 94 1.24 -1.54 1.10
N GLN A 95 1.96 -0.95 0.13
CA GLN A 95 2.46 0.43 0.25
C GLN A 95 1.32 1.45 0.36
N GLU A 96 0.31 1.34 -0.50
CA GLU A 96 -0.83 2.24 -0.53
C GLU A 96 -1.61 2.22 0.79
N VAL A 97 -1.83 1.02 1.35
CA VAL A 97 -2.52 0.80 2.62
C VAL A 97 -1.74 1.42 3.79
N ILE A 98 -0.41 1.21 3.84
CA ILE A 98 0.45 1.82 4.88
C ILE A 98 0.46 3.35 4.75
N LYS A 99 0.62 3.88 3.54
CA LYS A 99 0.55 5.34 3.28
C LYS A 99 -0.83 5.94 3.61
N ALA A 100 -1.88 5.13 3.53
CA ALA A 100 -3.24 5.52 3.92
C ALA A 100 -3.47 5.53 5.44
N GLY A 101 -2.47 5.10 6.24
CA GLY A 101 -2.51 5.12 7.69
C GLY A 101 -3.03 3.84 8.34
N ALA A 102 -2.99 2.70 7.65
CA ALA A 102 -3.30 1.42 8.28
C ALA A 102 -2.18 0.99 9.25
N ASP A 103 -2.57 0.47 10.40
CA ASP A 103 -1.69 0.00 11.46
C ASP A 103 -1.34 -1.49 11.30
N GLY A 104 -2.12 -2.24 10.49
CA GLY A 104 -1.88 -3.64 10.21
C GLY A 104 -2.32 -4.06 8.80
N TYR A 105 -1.71 -5.14 8.29
CA TYR A 105 -2.01 -5.72 6.98
C TYR A 105 -1.90 -7.25 7.03
N LEU A 106 -3.02 -7.93 6.83
CA LEU A 106 -3.12 -9.38 6.91
C LEU A 106 -3.73 -9.96 5.62
N LEU A 107 -3.25 -11.11 5.22
CA LEU A 107 -3.91 -11.91 4.19
C LEU A 107 -5.04 -12.72 4.83
N LYS A 108 -6.22 -12.84 4.17
CA LYS A 108 -7.35 -13.65 4.64
C LYS A 108 -7.03 -15.16 4.77
N GLU A 109 -5.86 -15.60 4.28
CA GLU A 109 -5.33 -16.96 4.50
C GLU A 109 -4.73 -17.15 5.90
N ILE A 110 -4.65 -16.09 6.73
CA ILE A 110 -4.15 -16.18 8.09
C ILE A 110 -5.11 -17.00 8.95
N ASP A 111 -4.57 -17.79 9.86
CA ASP A 111 -5.38 -18.52 10.81
C ASP A 111 -6.00 -17.60 11.88
N GLY A 112 -6.96 -18.13 12.61
CA GLY A 112 -7.67 -17.35 13.60
C GLY A 112 -6.79 -16.80 14.73
N GLN A 113 -5.78 -17.55 15.16
CA GLN A 113 -4.85 -17.08 16.18
C GLN A 113 -4.01 -15.93 15.68
N GLY A 114 -3.65 -15.91 14.40
CA GLY A 114 -2.94 -14.81 13.78
C GLY A 114 -3.76 -13.52 13.75
N ILE A 115 -5.09 -13.58 13.56
CA ILE A 115 -5.96 -12.39 13.61
C ILE A 115 -5.98 -11.82 15.04
N ILE A 116 -6.20 -12.66 16.05
CA ILE A 116 -6.21 -12.22 17.47
C ILE A 116 -4.85 -11.63 17.86
N SER A 117 -3.76 -12.28 17.48
CA SER A 117 -2.40 -11.78 17.73
C SER A 117 -2.17 -10.42 17.10
N ALA A 118 -2.61 -10.23 15.84
CA ALA A 118 -2.49 -8.95 15.14
C ALA A 118 -3.31 -7.84 15.81
N ILE A 119 -4.51 -8.14 16.29
CA ILE A 119 -5.34 -7.20 17.05
C ILE A 119 -4.59 -6.73 18.31
N LYS A 120 -4.03 -7.66 19.08
CA LYS A 120 -3.30 -7.35 20.32
C LYS A 120 -1.99 -6.58 20.05
N GLN A 121 -1.26 -6.90 18.98
CA GLN A 121 -0.06 -6.17 18.58
C GLN A 121 -0.40 -4.73 18.23
N VAL A 122 -1.44 -4.52 17.42
CA VAL A 122 -1.88 -3.19 17.02
C VAL A 122 -2.39 -2.41 18.24
N ASP A 123 -3.09 -3.05 19.17
CA ASP A 123 -3.51 -2.41 20.42
C ASP A 123 -2.32 -1.98 21.27
N ALA A 124 -1.27 -2.75 21.33
CA ALA A 124 -0.01 -2.40 22.00
C ALA A 124 0.79 -1.29 21.30
N GLY A 125 0.33 -0.79 20.14
CA GLY A 125 1.01 0.24 19.33
C GLY A 125 2.09 -0.32 18.40
N GLU A 126 2.11 -1.64 18.21
CA GLU A 126 2.99 -2.31 17.25
C GLU A 126 2.30 -2.43 15.88
N SER A 127 3.08 -2.55 14.82
CA SER A 127 2.54 -2.81 13.47
C SER A 127 2.33 -4.30 13.25
N ALA A 128 1.10 -4.70 12.91
CA ALA A 128 0.79 -6.09 12.59
C ALA A 128 0.84 -6.34 11.08
N ILE A 129 1.98 -6.82 10.60
CA ILE A 129 2.16 -7.20 9.19
C ILE A 129 2.40 -8.70 9.14
N GLY A 130 1.50 -9.43 8.47
CA GLY A 130 1.60 -10.89 8.37
C GLY A 130 2.95 -11.35 7.80
N PRO A 131 3.47 -12.54 8.17
CA PRO A 131 4.82 -13.00 7.82
C PRO A 131 5.12 -12.99 6.32
N LYS A 132 4.12 -13.33 5.47
CA LYS A 132 4.24 -13.27 4.01
C LYS A 132 4.36 -11.83 3.52
N SER A 133 3.67 -10.89 4.14
CA SER A 133 3.68 -9.46 3.79
C SER A 133 4.93 -8.76 4.33
N THR A 134 5.46 -9.18 5.47
CA THR A 134 6.72 -8.66 6.03
C THR A 134 7.90 -8.87 5.08
N LYS A 135 8.01 -10.05 4.45
CA LYS A 135 9.04 -10.31 3.43
C LYS A 135 8.92 -9.37 2.22
N LYS A 136 7.68 -9.07 1.81
CA LYS A 136 7.40 -8.11 0.72
C LYS A 136 7.75 -6.69 1.15
N LEU A 137 7.36 -6.29 2.35
CA LEU A 137 7.69 -4.96 2.91
C LEU A 137 9.21 -4.74 3.01
N ILE A 138 9.96 -5.73 3.51
CA ILE A 138 11.43 -5.66 3.56
C ILE A 138 12.03 -5.48 2.16
N LYS A 139 11.46 -6.16 1.15
CA LYS A 139 11.89 -6.00 -0.24
C LYS A 139 11.59 -4.59 -0.77
N LEU A 140 10.42 -4.05 -0.43
CA LEU A 140 10.03 -2.68 -0.77
C LEU A 140 10.92 -1.64 -0.10
N LEU A 141 11.15 -1.73 1.21
CA LEU A 141 12.05 -0.83 1.94
C LEU A 141 13.50 -0.89 1.43
N LYS A 142 13.92 -2.05 0.90
CA LYS A 142 15.20 -2.16 0.19
C LYS A 142 15.16 -1.54 -1.20
N GLN A 143 13.99 -1.47 -1.83
CA GLN A 143 13.77 -0.78 -3.10
C GLN A 143 13.62 0.73 -2.88
N ASP A 144 12.86 1.18 -1.88
CA ASP A 144 12.72 2.60 -1.50
C ASP A 144 14.07 3.21 -1.06
N LYS A 145 14.94 2.45 -0.36
CA LYS A 145 16.34 2.90 -0.13
C LYS A 145 17.17 2.97 -1.40
N LYS A 146 16.72 2.35 -2.49
CA LYS A 146 17.27 2.58 -3.84
C LYS A 146 16.56 3.72 -4.56
N GLU A 147 15.35 4.15 -4.13
CA GLU A 147 14.60 5.25 -4.76
C GLU A 147 14.95 6.64 -4.18
N GLU A 148 15.53 6.73 -2.99
CA GLU A 148 16.24 7.93 -2.54
C GLU A 148 17.64 7.99 -3.16
N GLY A 149 17.71 8.12 -4.46
CA GLY A 149 18.92 8.26 -5.24
C GLY A 149 19.13 7.12 -6.23
N TYR A 150 18.21 6.90 -7.14
CA TYR A 150 18.57 6.30 -8.42
C TYR A 150 19.48 7.28 -9.14
N GLU A 151 20.76 7.26 -8.78
CA GLU A 151 21.75 7.84 -9.66
C GLU A 151 21.60 7.17 -11.02
N LEU A 152 21.27 8.00 -12.00
CA LEU A 152 21.29 7.56 -13.38
C LEU A 152 22.73 7.15 -13.69
N THR A 153 22.91 5.95 -14.21
CA THR A 153 24.23 5.54 -14.70
C THR A 153 24.68 6.47 -15.82
N ASP A 154 25.97 6.58 -16.05
CA ASP A 154 26.49 7.43 -17.15
C ASP A 154 25.87 7.08 -18.48
N ARG A 155 25.61 5.78 -18.72
CA ARG A 155 24.92 5.32 -19.93
C ARG A 155 23.47 5.76 -20.02
N GLU A 156 22.76 5.82 -18.91
CA GLU A 156 21.38 6.33 -18.85
C GLU A 156 21.32 7.84 -19.05
N LYS A 157 22.31 8.57 -18.53
CA LYS A 157 22.47 10.01 -18.76
C LYS A 157 22.76 10.32 -20.23
N GLU A 158 23.67 9.57 -20.87
CA GLU A 158 23.93 9.70 -22.32
C GLU A 158 22.67 9.52 -23.15
N ILE A 159 21.86 8.49 -22.84
CA ILE A 159 20.60 8.24 -23.53
C ILE A 159 19.61 9.40 -23.28
N LEU A 160 19.52 9.93 -22.08
CA LEU A 160 18.67 11.08 -21.76
C LEU A 160 19.12 12.34 -22.50
N ASP A 161 20.42 12.57 -22.64
CA ASP A 161 20.95 13.66 -23.43
C ASP A 161 20.50 13.57 -24.90
N LEU A 162 20.59 12.39 -25.50
CA LEU A 162 20.18 12.15 -26.87
C LEU A 162 18.65 12.27 -27.05
N ILE A 163 17.86 11.85 -26.05
CA ILE A 163 16.40 12.06 -26.05
C ILE A 163 16.07 13.54 -25.99
N SER A 164 16.76 14.30 -25.17
CA SER A 164 16.51 15.73 -24.98
C SER A 164 16.80 16.56 -26.24
N THR A 165 17.63 16.03 -27.15
CA THR A 165 17.87 16.61 -28.50
C THR A 165 16.89 16.11 -29.58
N GLY A 166 15.92 15.27 -29.21
CA GLY A 166 14.86 14.78 -30.10
C GLY A 166 15.24 13.56 -30.96
N LYS A 167 16.37 12.91 -30.70
CA LYS A 167 16.80 11.71 -31.47
C LYS A 167 15.86 10.52 -31.28
N THR A 168 15.62 9.78 -32.35
CA THR A 168 14.84 8.54 -32.33
C THR A 168 15.62 7.38 -31.70
N ASN A 169 14.96 6.27 -31.40
CA ASN A 169 15.64 5.10 -30.83
C ASN A 169 16.68 4.49 -31.80
N ASN A 170 16.44 4.56 -33.10
CA ASN A 170 17.40 4.09 -34.12
C ASN A 170 18.64 4.99 -34.13
N GLU A 171 18.47 6.31 -34.16
CA GLU A 171 19.59 7.25 -34.13
C GLU A 171 20.41 7.13 -32.85
N ILE A 172 19.75 6.89 -31.70
CA ILE A 172 20.45 6.61 -30.43
C ILE A 172 21.20 5.29 -30.48
N ALA A 173 20.61 4.27 -31.09
CA ALA A 173 21.22 2.95 -31.25
C ALA A 173 22.47 3.04 -32.10
N ASP A 174 22.42 3.74 -33.23
CA ASP A 174 23.53 3.97 -34.15
C ASP A 174 24.65 4.75 -33.47
N GLU A 175 24.34 5.84 -32.78
CA GLU A 175 25.32 6.72 -32.12
C GLU A 175 26.02 6.04 -30.96
N LEU A 176 25.30 5.17 -30.23
CA LEU A 176 25.83 4.46 -29.08
C LEU A 176 26.37 3.06 -29.41
N TYR A 177 26.35 2.67 -30.69
CA TYR A 177 26.79 1.36 -31.19
C TYR A 177 26.11 0.17 -30.47
N ILE A 178 24.79 0.25 -30.25
CA ILE A 178 23.97 -0.79 -29.60
C ILE A 178 22.73 -1.11 -30.43
N ALA A 179 22.07 -2.22 -30.12
CA ALA A 179 20.82 -2.58 -30.80
C ALA A 179 19.66 -1.66 -30.35
N GLU A 180 18.73 -1.32 -31.25
CA GLU A 180 17.53 -0.51 -30.92
C GLU A 180 16.70 -1.12 -29.75
N LYS A 181 16.62 -2.46 -29.70
CA LYS A 181 16.00 -3.18 -28.57
C LYS A 181 16.66 -2.85 -27.22
N THR A 182 17.97 -2.64 -27.23
CA THR A 182 18.73 -2.26 -26.02
C THR A 182 18.37 -0.85 -25.58
N VAL A 183 18.21 0.08 -26.52
CA VAL A 183 17.73 1.46 -26.23
C VAL A 183 16.35 1.40 -25.59
N ARG A 184 15.40 0.65 -26.13
CA ARG A 184 14.05 0.49 -25.52
C ARG A 184 14.12 -0.05 -24.08
N ASN A 185 15.00 -1.01 -23.83
CA ASN A 185 15.19 -1.54 -22.48
C ASN A 185 15.74 -0.49 -21.51
N TYR A 186 16.67 0.37 -21.97
CA TYR A 186 17.16 1.49 -21.17
C TYR A 186 16.05 2.50 -20.90
N LEU A 187 15.26 2.88 -21.92
CA LEU A 187 14.15 3.82 -21.77
C LEU A 187 13.14 3.36 -20.73
N THR A 188 12.75 2.09 -20.76
CA THR A 188 11.84 1.52 -19.75
C THR A 188 12.40 1.67 -18.32
N LYS A 189 13.71 1.45 -18.14
CA LYS A 189 14.37 1.60 -16.85
C LYS A 189 14.48 3.08 -16.44
N ILE A 190 14.83 3.96 -17.38
CA ILE A 190 14.97 5.40 -17.17
C ILE A 190 13.62 6.00 -16.77
N PHE A 191 12.53 5.69 -17.50
CA PHE A 191 11.19 6.22 -17.19
C PHE A 191 10.75 5.79 -15.80
N LYS A 192 11.01 4.55 -15.42
CA LYS A 192 10.74 4.07 -14.07
C LYS A 192 11.60 4.77 -13.01
N LYS A 193 12.88 5.04 -13.29
CA LYS A 193 13.79 5.75 -12.37
C LYS A 193 13.40 7.21 -12.18
N LEU A 194 12.96 7.87 -13.25
CA LEU A 194 12.55 9.28 -13.23
C LEU A 194 11.09 9.47 -12.82
N ASN A 195 10.34 8.36 -12.63
CA ASN A 195 8.90 8.36 -12.35
C ASN A 195 8.11 9.19 -13.36
N VAL A 196 8.34 8.93 -14.64
CA VAL A 196 7.68 9.57 -15.78
C VAL A 196 7.02 8.54 -16.68
N ASP A 197 5.91 8.91 -17.33
CA ASP A 197 5.10 8.00 -18.13
C ASP A 197 5.53 7.91 -19.60
N ASN A 198 6.25 8.91 -20.08
CA ASN A 198 6.60 8.97 -21.50
C ASN A 198 7.93 9.70 -21.76
N ARG A 199 8.37 9.59 -23.02
CA ARG A 199 9.62 10.15 -23.51
C ARG A 199 9.69 11.68 -23.40
N THR A 200 8.58 12.36 -23.67
CA THR A 200 8.51 13.81 -23.63
C THR A 200 8.69 14.32 -22.21
N GLU A 201 8.05 13.68 -21.24
CA GLU A 201 8.22 14.01 -19.82
C GLU A 201 9.68 13.78 -19.36
N ALA A 202 10.29 12.67 -19.77
CA ALA A 202 11.70 12.39 -19.46
C ALA A 202 12.63 13.50 -20.00
N ALA A 203 12.44 13.91 -21.26
CA ALA A 203 13.23 14.98 -21.88
C ALA A 203 13.06 16.33 -21.18
N VAL A 204 11.82 16.71 -20.85
CA VAL A 204 11.51 17.96 -20.13
C VAL A 204 12.14 17.95 -18.74
N LEU A 205 11.99 16.86 -17.99
CA LEU A 205 12.55 16.74 -16.64
C LEU A 205 14.09 16.84 -16.68
N TRP A 206 14.72 16.13 -17.62
CA TRP A 206 16.17 16.14 -17.77
C TRP A 206 16.72 17.51 -18.12
N ASN A 207 16.09 18.23 -19.07
CA ASN A 207 16.47 19.60 -19.44
C ASN A 207 16.30 20.59 -18.28
N ARG A 208 15.28 20.43 -17.43
CA ARG A 208 15.13 21.25 -16.21
C ARG A 208 16.27 21.03 -15.24
N GLN A 209 16.68 19.80 -15.01
CA GLN A 209 17.80 19.48 -14.12
C GLN A 209 19.14 20.06 -14.61
N LYS A 210 19.38 20.07 -15.93
CA LYS A 210 20.60 20.67 -16.51
C LYS A 210 20.64 22.19 -16.45
N ASN A 211 19.49 22.87 -16.47
CA ASN A 211 19.41 24.33 -16.44
C ASN A 211 19.41 24.93 -15.00
N ILE A 212 19.55 24.10 -13.96
CA ILE A 212 19.64 24.53 -12.55
C ILE A 212 21.11 24.61 -12.09
N PHE A 213 22.05 24.19 -12.93
CA PHE A 213 23.50 24.34 -12.75
C PHE A 213 24.06 25.16 -13.90
#